data_a35adf89419102d94afcd55579881d49
#
_entry.id   a35adf89419102d94afcd55579881d49
#
_cell.length_a   1.000
_cell.length_b   1.000
_cell.length_c   1.000
_cell.angle_alpha   90.00
_cell.angle_beta   90.00
_cell.angle_gamma   90.00
#
_symmetry.space_group_name_H-M   'P 1'
#
loop_
_entity.id
_entity.type
_entity.pdbx_description
1 polymer ?
#
loop_
_entity_poly.entity_id
_entity_poly.type
_entity_poly.pdbx_seq_one_letter_code
_entity_poly.pdbx_strand_id
1 'polypeptide(L)'
;MLRSYGDWRAAVEGAARMFVAALAIVLAPLFTIQETVEEVPDMRTYTPLELAGRNIYIREGCYACHSQMIRTLRDEVERYGPYSLAVESKYDHPMLWGSKRTGPDLARIGEKYSDAWHVAHLINPRDVVPESV
;
A
#
# COMPACT_ATOMS: atom_id res chain seq x y z
N MET A 1 52.27 -13.38 -16.23
CA MET A 1 51.74 -13.60 -14.86
C MET A 1 50.37 -14.24 -14.99
N LEU A 2 50.28 -15.55 -14.95
CA LEU A 2 49.00 -16.27 -14.94
C LEU A 2 48.49 -16.30 -13.49
N ARG A 3 47.55 -15.44 -13.14
CA ARG A 3 46.79 -15.61 -11.90
C ARG A 3 46.12 -16.97 -11.95
N SER A 4 46.35 -17.78 -10.93
CA SER A 4 45.89 -19.16 -10.93
C SER A 4 44.35 -19.23 -10.94
N TYR A 5 43.82 -20.22 -11.62
CA TYR A 5 42.37 -20.48 -11.76
C TYR A 5 41.67 -20.69 -10.41
N GLY A 6 42.46 -20.84 -9.31
CA GLY A 6 41.95 -20.94 -7.94
C GLY A 6 41.49 -19.62 -7.33
N ASP A 7 42.07 -18.49 -7.75
CA ASP A 7 41.80 -17.19 -7.10
C ASP A 7 40.40 -16.66 -7.37
N TRP A 8 39.80 -16.91 -8.53
CA TRP A 8 38.46 -16.45 -8.84
C TRP A 8 37.39 -17.21 -8.04
N ARG A 9 37.58 -18.51 -7.76
CA ARG A 9 36.63 -19.29 -6.93
C ARG A 9 36.58 -18.74 -5.51
N ALA A 10 37.75 -18.50 -4.91
CA ALA A 10 37.82 -17.91 -3.59
C ALA A 10 37.17 -16.50 -3.55
N ALA A 11 37.36 -15.70 -4.59
CA ALA A 11 36.72 -14.38 -4.72
C ALA A 11 35.19 -14.49 -4.85
N VAL A 12 34.70 -15.42 -5.67
CA VAL A 12 33.25 -15.66 -5.84
C VAL A 12 32.61 -16.18 -4.54
N GLU A 13 33.27 -17.14 -3.87
CA GLU A 13 32.79 -17.63 -2.57
C GLU A 13 32.78 -16.55 -1.51
N GLY A 14 33.78 -15.70 -1.45
CA GLY A 14 33.84 -14.56 -0.56
C GLY A 14 32.70 -13.56 -0.84
N ALA A 15 32.51 -13.22 -2.11
CA ALA A 15 31.41 -12.34 -2.52
C ALA A 15 30.03 -12.93 -2.20
N ALA A 16 29.83 -14.23 -2.45
CA ALA A 16 28.59 -14.92 -2.13
C ALA A 16 28.31 -14.93 -0.61
N ARG A 17 29.33 -15.19 0.21
CA ARG A 17 29.18 -15.13 1.68
C ARG A 17 28.80 -13.73 2.16
N MET A 18 29.47 -12.70 1.62
CA MET A 18 29.15 -11.31 1.96
C MET A 18 27.71 -10.95 1.54
N PHE A 19 27.30 -11.37 0.36
CA PHE A 19 25.93 -11.14 -0.13
C PHE A 19 24.89 -11.82 0.77
N VAL A 20 25.09 -13.08 1.12
CA VAL A 20 24.18 -13.81 2.02
C VAL A 20 24.15 -13.19 3.40
N ALA A 21 25.31 -12.78 3.95
CA ALA A 21 25.36 -12.10 5.24
C ALA A 21 24.62 -10.73 5.21
N ALA A 22 24.83 -9.94 4.18
CA ALA A 22 24.14 -8.67 4.00
C ALA A 22 22.62 -8.88 3.86
N LEU A 23 22.21 -9.85 3.08
CA LEU A 23 20.80 -10.21 2.92
C LEU A 23 20.19 -10.67 4.25
N ALA A 24 20.89 -11.49 5.02
CA ALA A 24 20.43 -11.94 6.34
C ALA A 24 20.28 -10.77 7.33
N ILE A 25 21.23 -9.81 7.35
CA ILE A 25 21.16 -8.61 8.19
C ILE A 25 19.97 -7.75 7.82
N VAL A 26 19.62 -7.64 6.54
CA VAL A 26 18.47 -6.86 6.08
C VAL A 26 17.15 -7.57 6.34
N LEU A 27 17.09 -8.89 6.12
CA LEU A 27 15.85 -9.65 6.24
C LEU A 27 15.53 -10.05 7.67
N ALA A 28 16.52 -10.35 8.53
CA ALA A 28 16.27 -10.79 9.89
C ALA A 28 15.38 -9.82 10.70
N PRO A 29 15.56 -8.49 10.64
CA PRO A 29 14.69 -7.54 11.33
C PRO A 29 13.23 -7.66 10.90
N LEU A 30 12.93 -7.94 9.63
CA LEU A 30 11.56 -8.07 9.13
C LEU A 30 10.76 -9.20 9.80
N PHE A 31 11.47 -10.21 10.30
CA PHE A 31 10.85 -11.35 10.99
C PHE A 31 10.93 -11.25 12.52
N THR A 32 11.73 -10.33 13.04
CA THR A 32 11.96 -10.21 14.49
C THR A 32 11.35 -8.96 15.10
N ILE A 33 11.16 -7.91 14.32
CA ILE A 33 10.51 -6.68 14.80
C ILE A 33 9.00 -6.89 14.76
N GLN A 34 8.39 -6.98 15.94
CA GLN A 34 6.94 -7.16 16.08
C GLN A 34 6.18 -5.84 16.18
N GLU A 35 6.89 -4.73 16.41
CA GLU A 35 6.32 -3.40 16.64
C GLU A 35 6.35 -2.49 15.42
N THR A 36 6.31 -3.06 14.21
CA THR A 36 6.30 -2.26 12.97
C THR A 36 4.91 -1.70 12.63
N VAL A 37 3.88 -2.20 13.30
CA VAL A 37 2.49 -1.76 13.09
C VAL A 37 1.98 -1.24 14.43
N GLU A 38 1.58 0.02 14.45
CA GLU A 38 1.02 0.66 15.63
C GLU A 38 -0.24 -0.09 16.10
N GLU A 39 -0.39 -0.27 17.40
CA GLU A 39 -1.65 -0.73 17.98
C GLU A 39 -2.58 0.48 18.17
N VAL A 40 -3.66 0.50 17.43
CA VAL A 40 -4.71 1.52 17.57
C VAL A 40 -5.92 0.89 18.23
N PRO A 41 -6.42 1.45 19.33
CA PRO A 41 -7.68 1.03 19.93
C PRO A 41 -8.81 1.07 18.88
N ASP A 42 -9.73 0.12 18.95
CA ASP A 42 -10.90 0.01 18.05
C ASP A 42 -10.61 -0.43 16.62
N MET A 43 -9.36 -0.80 16.27
CA MET A 43 -9.08 -1.43 14.99
C MET A 43 -9.77 -2.80 14.91
N ARG A 44 -10.71 -2.92 13.99
CA ARG A 44 -11.49 -4.13 13.77
C ARG A 44 -11.28 -4.72 12.38
N THR A 45 -11.61 -5.97 12.22
CA THR A 45 -11.70 -6.62 10.90
C THR A 45 -12.89 -6.10 10.12
N TYR A 46 -12.87 -6.30 8.81
CA TYR A 46 -13.98 -5.96 7.94
C TYR A 46 -15.26 -6.74 8.31
N THR A 47 -16.38 -6.05 8.30
CA THR A 47 -17.69 -6.70 8.30
C THR A 47 -17.89 -7.45 6.97
N PRO A 48 -18.83 -8.41 6.88
CA PRO A 48 -19.10 -9.12 5.63
C PRO A 48 -19.45 -8.19 4.47
N LEU A 49 -20.16 -7.09 4.72
CA LEU A 49 -20.54 -6.12 3.69
C LEU A 49 -19.33 -5.30 3.22
N GLU A 50 -18.51 -4.84 4.14
CA GLU A 50 -17.26 -4.12 3.82
C GLU A 50 -16.30 -5.01 3.02
N LEU A 51 -16.16 -6.29 3.41
CA LEU A 51 -15.35 -7.25 2.67
C LEU A 51 -15.89 -7.51 1.26
N ALA A 52 -17.21 -7.61 1.10
CA ALA A 52 -17.85 -7.74 -0.20
C ALA A 52 -17.58 -6.50 -1.06
N GLY A 53 -17.69 -5.30 -0.50
CA GLY A 53 -17.36 -4.04 -1.17
C GLY A 53 -15.89 -4.00 -1.60
N ARG A 54 -14.97 -4.39 -0.71
CA ARG A 54 -13.54 -4.49 -1.03
C ARG A 54 -13.26 -5.47 -2.18
N ASN A 55 -13.92 -6.60 -2.20
CA ASN A 55 -13.77 -7.57 -3.29
C ASN A 55 -14.25 -7.02 -4.63
N ILE A 56 -15.34 -6.25 -4.63
CA ILE A 56 -15.83 -5.53 -5.83
C ILE A 56 -14.80 -4.48 -6.26
N TYR A 57 -14.29 -3.68 -5.34
CA TYR A 57 -13.26 -2.67 -5.60
C TYR A 57 -12.02 -3.26 -6.29
N ILE A 58 -11.57 -4.45 -5.85
CA ILE A 58 -10.46 -5.16 -6.46
C ILE A 58 -10.85 -5.70 -7.84
N ARG A 59 -12.03 -6.33 -7.95
CA ARG A 59 -12.51 -6.94 -9.20
C ARG A 59 -12.67 -5.91 -10.30
N GLU A 60 -13.21 -4.74 -9.97
CA GLU A 60 -13.44 -3.66 -10.94
C GLU A 60 -12.17 -2.84 -11.22
N GLY A 61 -11.06 -3.11 -10.53
CA GLY A 61 -9.78 -2.47 -10.78
C GLY A 61 -9.69 -1.00 -10.36
N CYS A 62 -10.53 -0.55 -9.42
CA CYS A 62 -10.57 0.84 -8.95
C CYS A 62 -9.20 1.33 -8.44
N TYR A 63 -8.41 0.43 -7.86
CA TYR A 63 -7.06 0.71 -7.38
C TYR A 63 -6.06 1.10 -8.48
N ALA A 64 -6.39 0.85 -9.75
CA ALA A 64 -5.53 1.26 -10.87
C ALA A 64 -5.55 2.79 -11.09
N CYS A 65 -6.64 3.46 -10.70
CA CYS A 65 -6.83 4.91 -10.82
C CYS A 65 -6.89 5.64 -9.49
N HIS A 66 -7.19 4.95 -8.39
CA HIS A 66 -7.29 5.50 -7.05
C HIS A 66 -6.27 4.86 -6.12
N SER A 67 -5.64 5.65 -5.27
CA SER A 67 -4.83 5.18 -4.15
C SER A 67 -5.67 5.13 -2.86
N GLN A 68 -5.19 4.35 -1.88
CA GLN A 68 -5.76 4.28 -0.53
C GLN A 68 -4.65 4.45 0.53
N MET A 69 -3.72 5.36 0.29
CA MET A 69 -2.66 5.68 1.23
C MET A 69 -2.26 7.13 1.06
N ILE A 70 -2.51 7.93 2.08
CA ILE A 70 -2.05 9.32 2.16
C ILE A 70 -0.64 9.29 2.75
N ARG A 71 0.34 9.77 1.97
CA ARG A 71 1.73 9.84 2.40
C ARG A 71 1.94 10.98 3.39
N THR A 72 3.05 10.93 4.14
CA THR A 72 3.44 11.96 5.13
C THR A 72 3.94 13.27 4.50
N LEU A 73 3.51 13.55 3.26
CA LEU A 73 3.86 14.77 2.55
C LEU A 73 2.84 15.86 2.86
N ARG A 74 3.32 17.09 3.08
CA ARG A 74 2.47 18.22 3.43
C ARG A 74 1.31 18.42 2.46
N ASP A 75 1.61 18.41 1.16
CA ASP A 75 0.61 18.63 0.10
C ASP A 75 -0.51 17.58 0.13
N GLU A 76 -0.16 16.34 0.46
CA GLU A 76 -1.14 15.26 0.54
C GLU A 76 -2.01 15.37 1.78
N VAL A 77 -1.41 15.69 2.91
CA VAL A 77 -2.13 15.89 4.17
C VAL A 77 -3.08 17.08 4.07
N GLU A 78 -2.65 18.18 3.46
CA GLU A 78 -3.51 19.37 3.24
C GLU A 78 -4.66 19.06 2.27
N ARG A 79 -4.43 18.20 1.26
CA ARG A 79 -5.44 17.89 0.23
C ARG A 79 -6.42 16.79 0.66
N TYR A 80 -5.94 15.74 1.30
CA TYR A 80 -6.72 14.52 1.55
C TYR A 80 -7.05 14.30 3.02
N GLY A 81 -6.33 14.92 3.94
CA GLY A 81 -6.48 14.73 5.38
C GLY A 81 -5.29 13.99 6.00
N PRO A 82 -5.40 13.53 7.25
CA PRO A 82 -4.30 12.90 7.97
C PRO A 82 -3.66 11.75 7.19
N TYR A 83 -2.32 11.66 7.26
CA TYR A 83 -1.59 10.56 6.58
C TYR A 83 -2.02 9.19 7.11
N SER A 84 -1.90 8.19 6.25
CA SER A 84 -2.27 6.82 6.57
C SER A 84 -1.26 6.16 7.50
N LEU A 85 -1.75 5.45 8.51
CA LEU A 85 -0.94 4.64 9.43
C LEU A 85 -0.81 3.21 8.89
N ALA A 86 0.28 2.52 9.25
CA ALA A 86 0.50 1.14 8.83
C ALA A 86 -0.62 0.19 9.29
N VAL A 87 -1.19 0.44 10.46
CA VAL A 87 -2.29 -0.34 11.02
C VAL A 87 -3.55 -0.30 10.15
N GLU A 88 -3.80 0.78 9.42
CA GLU A 88 -5.00 0.89 8.56
C GLU A 88 -5.02 -0.18 7.46
N SER A 89 -3.86 -0.69 7.05
CA SER A 89 -3.71 -1.76 6.07
C SER A 89 -3.44 -3.14 6.67
N LYS A 90 -3.54 -3.30 7.99
CA LYS A 90 -3.23 -4.55 8.70
C LYS A 90 -4.00 -5.76 8.17
N TYR A 91 -5.22 -5.55 7.72
CA TYR A 91 -6.10 -6.60 7.20
C TYR A 91 -6.23 -6.59 5.68
N ASP A 92 -5.46 -5.74 4.99
CA ASP A 92 -5.47 -5.64 3.53
C ASP A 92 -4.43 -6.56 2.90
N HIS A 93 -4.90 -7.69 2.37
CA HIS A 93 -4.08 -8.60 1.59
C HIS A 93 -4.78 -8.94 0.27
N PRO A 94 -4.30 -8.42 -0.88
CA PRO A 94 -3.16 -7.52 -1.06
C PRO A 94 -3.41 -6.10 -0.55
N MET A 95 -2.34 -5.37 -0.23
CA MET A 95 -2.41 -3.96 0.13
C MET A 95 -2.77 -3.12 -1.10
N LEU A 96 -3.78 -2.26 -0.95
CA LEU A 96 -4.35 -1.47 -2.05
C LEU A 96 -3.87 -0.02 -2.04
N TRP A 97 -2.63 0.22 -1.68
CA TRP A 97 -2.09 1.57 -1.53
C TRP A 97 -2.14 2.38 -2.81
N GLY A 98 -1.89 1.74 -3.96
CA GLY A 98 -1.84 2.41 -5.26
C GLY A 98 -0.63 3.33 -5.41
N SER A 99 -0.03 3.32 -6.59
CA SER A 99 1.10 4.21 -6.94
C SER A 99 0.69 5.31 -7.91
N LYS A 100 -0.54 5.26 -8.43
CA LYS A 100 -1.07 6.19 -9.42
C LYS A 100 -2.41 6.74 -8.96
N ARG A 101 -2.62 8.02 -9.21
CA ARG A 101 -3.86 8.75 -8.92
C ARG A 101 -4.35 9.47 -10.17
N THR A 102 -5.09 8.77 -11.03
CA THR A 102 -5.92 9.41 -12.05
C THR A 102 -7.10 10.10 -11.38
N GLY A 103 -7.67 9.43 -10.37
CA GLY A 103 -8.62 10.02 -9.42
C GLY A 103 -7.97 10.33 -8.06
N PRO A 104 -8.72 10.91 -7.09
CA PRO A 104 -8.22 11.24 -5.77
C PRO A 104 -7.91 9.99 -4.93
N ASP A 105 -7.13 10.19 -3.85
CA ASP A 105 -6.94 9.20 -2.80
C ASP A 105 -8.25 8.95 -2.04
N LEU A 106 -8.55 7.70 -1.73
CA LEU A 106 -9.81 7.28 -1.12
C LEU A 106 -9.70 6.98 0.39
N ALA A 107 -8.51 7.07 1.00
CA ALA A 107 -8.30 6.68 2.39
C ALA A 107 -9.15 7.50 3.39
N ARG A 108 -9.54 8.71 3.04
CA ARG A 108 -10.37 9.61 3.88
C ARG A 108 -11.64 10.05 3.18
N ILE A 109 -12.20 9.20 2.31
CA ILE A 109 -13.40 9.56 1.56
C ILE A 109 -14.69 9.30 2.36
N GLY A 110 -14.63 8.43 3.38
CA GLY A 110 -15.75 8.16 4.26
C GLY A 110 -16.27 9.46 4.89
N GLU A 111 -17.58 9.63 4.92
CA GLU A 111 -18.29 10.82 5.47
C GLU A 111 -17.98 12.16 4.77
N LYS A 112 -17.10 12.18 3.77
CA LYS A 112 -16.81 13.40 3.01
C LYS A 112 -17.97 13.81 2.09
N TYR A 113 -18.66 12.82 1.53
CA TYR A 113 -19.87 12.98 0.71
C TYR A 113 -20.97 12.09 1.24
N SER A 114 -22.24 12.40 0.91
CA SER A 114 -23.38 11.58 1.29
C SER A 114 -23.39 10.22 0.59
N ASP A 115 -24.04 9.23 1.19
CA ASP A 115 -24.23 7.91 0.58
C ASP A 115 -24.90 7.99 -0.79
N ALA A 116 -25.89 8.87 -0.93
CA ALA A 116 -26.56 9.11 -2.21
C ALA A 116 -25.62 9.64 -3.28
N TRP A 117 -24.67 10.50 -2.91
CA TRP A 117 -23.66 10.99 -3.81
C TRP A 117 -22.73 9.85 -4.25
N HIS A 118 -22.29 8.98 -3.34
CA HIS A 118 -21.44 7.84 -3.66
C HIS A 118 -22.14 6.87 -4.61
N VAL A 119 -23.41 6.58 -4.39
CA VAL A 119 -24.21 5.73 -5.27
C VAL A 119 -24.34 6.36 -6.66
N ALA A 120 -24.68 7.63 -6.77
CA ALA A 120 -24.76 8.34 -8.04
C ALA A 120 -23.43 8.36 -8.78
N HIS A 121 -22.34 8.62 -8.05
CA HIS A 121 -20.99 8.61 -8.61
C HIS A 121 -20.57 7.23 -9.15
N LEU A 122 -20.94 6.15 -8.49
CA LEU A 122 -20.64 4.78 -8.96
C LEU A 122 -21.49 4.37 -10.14
N ILE A 123 -22.73 4.89 -10.28
CA ILE A 123 -23.60 4.62 -11.43
C ILE A 123 -23.13 5.39 -12.67
N ASN A 124 -22.91 6.69 -12.53
CA ASN A 124 -22.37 7.54 -13.57
C ASN A 124 -21.54 8.69 -12.93
N PRO A 125 -20.22 8.56 -12.91
CA PRO A 125 -19.37 9.56 -12.28
C PRO A 125 -19.58 10.99 -12.77
N ARG A 126 -19.90 11.16 -14.06
CA ARG A 126 -20.07 12.48 -14.67
C ARG A 126 -21.33 13.22 -14.22
N ASP A 127 -22.32 12.55 -13.67
CA ASP A 127 -23.52 13.20 -13.14
C ASP A 127 -23.22 14.05 -11.91
N VAL A 128 -22.19 13.73 -11.14
CA VAL A 128 -21.80 14.43 -9.92
C VAL A 128 -20.42 15.07 -10.01
N VAL A 129 -19.59 14.62 -10.93
CA VAL A 129 -18.25 15.14 -11.25
C VAL A 129 -18.11 15.22 -12.77
N PRO A 130 -18.54 16.32 -13.43
CA PRO A 130 -18.55 16.42 -14.90
C PRO A 130 -17.20 16.19 -15.58
N GLU A 131 -16.09 16.46 -14.89
CA GLU A 131 -14.71 16.31 -15.37
C GLU A 131 -14.17 14.87 -15.17
N SER A 132 -14.98 13.94 -14.65
CA SER A 132 -14.56 12.55 -14.45
C SER A 132 -14.24 11.87 -15.77
N VAL A 133 -13.16 11.11 -15.81
CA VAL A 133 -12.64 10.37 -16.96
C VAL A 133 -13.19 8.95 -17.01
#